data_1047ca3fa026dc2589afeddfdabdc210
#
_entry.id   1047ca3fa026dc2589afeddfdabdc210
#
_cell.length_a   1.000
_cell.length_b   1.000
_cell.length_c   1.000
_cell.angle_alpha   90.00
_cell.angle_beta   90.00
_cell.angle_gamma   90.00
#
_symmetry.space_group_name_H-M   'P 1'
#
loop_
_entity.id
_entity.type
_entity.pdbx_description
1 polymer ?
#
loop_
_entity_poly.entity_id
_entity_poly.type
_entity_poly.pdbx_seq_one_letter_code
_entity_poly.pdbx_strand_id
1 'polypeptide(L)'
;MLATIRTAVAVVAAIIILVACGKSEAPIASTPPAARAPDAGERAPAAPPPPPAATAPMRDTGERVLETFDVGADVYVRALKVEESNNTMWVGTSVGVHEIDLKTDKVRNTFTRAEGLANEYVFAVGVDTKGYKWFGTNAGGASRYKNGKWKTYFPMHGLADYWIYSFVNDKKGDLWIGTWAGANRFDIKTSKFTTYVKELVNEWVYGLDVDDKGNVWFGTEGGVSMFDGKTWKSWTHKDGLGAPNADGLPASPNTGLGTRMRHNLSTLVNGGMSYNPNYVFSILAAPDGTIWAGTWGGGVAWFDGKTWSNFTTKDGLSGNMVFAVARDSKGVFWFGTDKGVTRYDGKNWRRFGRADGLAGDYVYTIAVAPNGDIWAGTKGGVARIGLRK
;
A
#
# COMPACT_ATOMS: atom_id res chain seq x y z
N MET A 1 58.93 17.71 -19.39
CA MET A 1 58.70 19.16 -19.42
C MET A 1 57.68 19.48 -18.37
N LEU A 2 58.13 20.17 -17.33
CA LEU A 2 57.34 20.68 -16.20
C LEU A 2 56.41 21.81 -16.66
N ALA A 3 55.23 21.93 -16.03
CA ALA A 3 54.61 23.22 -15.74
C ALA A 3 53.62 23.09 -14.57
N THR A 4 54.05 23.60 -13.46
CA THR A 4 53.38 24.01 -12.23
C THR A 4 52.57 25.27 -12.46
N ILE A 5 51.45 25.49 -11.72
CA ILE A 5 50.90 26.81 -11.32
C ILE A 5 49.68 26.50 -10.40
N ARG A 6 49.76 26.76 -9.17
CA ARG A 6 49.61 27.91 -8.26
C ARG A 6 48.16 28.11 -7.74
N THR A 7 48.10 27.97 -6.46
CA THR A 7 47.10 28.33 -5.45
C THR A 7 46.65 29.78 -5.48
N ALA A 8 45.39 30.06 -5.18
CA ALA A 8 44.91 31.33 -4.67
C ALA A 8 43.91 31.12 -3.53
N VAL A 9 44.33 31.57 -2.34
CA VAL A 9 43.54 31.72 -1.10
C VAL A 9 42.92 33.11 -1.14
N ALA A 10 41.64 33.24 -0.85
CA ALA A 10 41.00 34.50 -0.53
C ALA A 10 40.28 34.42 0.82
N VAL A 11 40.82 35.19 1.76
CA VAL A 11 40.29 35.50 3.09
C VAL A 11 39.33 36.68 2.91
N VAL A 12 38.13 36.61 3.51
CA VAL A 12 37.28 37.79 3.73
C VAL A 12 36.74 37.81 5.15
N ALA A 13 36.91 38.96 5.72
CA ALA A 13 36.76 39.33 7.11
C ALA A 13 35.31 39.45 7.62
N ALA A 14 35.20 39.28 8.91
CA ALA A 14 34.00 39.54 9.72
C ALA A 14 33.77 41.07 9.88
N ILE A 15 32.51 41.49 9.83
CA ILE A 15 32.06 42.77 10.32
C ILE A 15 31.02 42.56 11.41
N ILE A 16 31.38 42.97 12.62
CA ILE A 16 30.51 43.07 13.80
C ILE A 16 29.89 44.46 13.77
N ILE A 17 28.56 44.55 13.85
CA ILE A 17 27.86 45.78 14.16
C ILE A 17 27.00 45.55 15.41
N LEU A 18 27.38 46.21 16.50
CA LEU A 18 26.57 46.46 17.71
C LEU A 18 25.62 47.62 17.43
N VAL A 19 24.34 47.48 17.72
CA VAL A 19 23.44 48.62 17.93
C VAL A 19 22.45 48.34 19.05
N ALA A 20 22.55 49.08 20.03
CA ALA A 20 21.79 49.69 21.10
C ALA A 20 20.34 49.28 21.37
N CYS A 21 20.08 49.19 22.69
CA CYS A 21 18.78 49.12 23.38
C CYS A 21 17.79 50.20 22.95
N GLY A 22 16.58 49.78 22.62
CA GLY A 22 15.37 50.59 22.62
C GLY A 22 14.25 49.87 23.39
N LYS A 23 13.78 50.49 24.47
CA LYS A 23 12.60 50.05 25.22
C LYS A 23 11.38 50.17 24.33
N SER A 24 10.60 49.10 24.25
CA SER A 24 9.26 49.13 23.63
C SER A 24 8.25 48.54 24.59
N GLU A 25 7.18 49.30 24.76
CA GLU A 25 6.02 49.05 25.61
C GLU A 25 5.26 47.75 25.16
N ALA A 26 4.69 47.05 26.13
CA ALA A 26 3.90 45.88 25.92
C ALA A 26 2.55 46.18 25.21
N PRO A 27 2.12 45.40 24.21
CA PRO A 27 0.77 45.55 23.69
C PRO A 27 -0.26 44.81 24.59
N ILE A 28 -1.38 45.46 24.75
CA ILE A 28 -2.58 45.03 25.47
C ILE A 28 -3.06 43.72 24.89
N ALA A 29 -3.29 42.73 25.77
CA ALA A 29 -3.89 41.43 25.43
C ALA A 29 -5.33 41.62 24.95
N SER A 30 -5.59 41.33 23.68
CA SER A 30 -6.95 41.15 23.17
C SER A 30 -7.43 39.73 23.48
N THR A 31 -8.55 39.64 24.18
CA THR A 31 -9.27 38.41 24.50
C THR A 31 -9.63 37.66 23.21
N PRO A 32 -9.36 36.33 23.06
CA PRO A 32 -9.81 35.57 21.90
C PRO A 32 -11.37 35.48 21.94
N PRO A 33 -12.02 35.47 20.77
CA PRO A 33 -13.47 35.23 20.71
C PRO A 33 -13.80 33.82 21.18
N ALA A 34 -14.87 33.69 21.93
CA ALA A 34 -15.37 32.41 22.44
C ALA A 34 -15.54 31.37 21.30
N ALA A 35 -14.99 30.19 21.54
CA ALA A 35 -15.14 29.06 20.64
C ALA A 35 -16.62 28.72 20.49
N ARG A 36 -17.13 28.77 19.27
CA ARG A 36 -18.47 28.34 18.89
C ARG A 36 -18.58 26.84 19.18
N ALA A 37 -19.60 26.44 19.92
CA ALA A 37 -19.90 25.04 20.18
C ALA A 37 -20.05 24.28 18.84
N PRO A 38 -19.55 23.02 18.74
CA PRO A 38 -19.71 22.23 17.54
C PRO A 38 -21.18 21.91 17.30
N ASP A 39 -21.60 22.09 16.05
CA ASP A 39 -22.95 21.82 15.57
C ASP A 39 -23.29 20.33 15.80
N ALA A 40 -24.42 20.05 16.45
CA ALA A 40 -24.88 18.71 16.77
C ALA A 40 -25.48 18.06 15.50
N GLY A 41 -24.64 17.46 14.63
CA GLY A 41 -25.14 16.87 13.40
C GLY A 41 -24.24 15.82 12.72
N GLU A 42 -22.98 15.75 13.08
CA GLU A 42 -22.08 14.78 12.44
C GLU A 42 -21.94 13.54 13.35
N ARG A 43 -22.73 12.50 13.03
CA ARG A 43 -22.57 11.18 13.67
C ARG A 43 -21.15 10.71 13.41
N ALA A 44 -20.33 10.61 14.44
CA ALA A 44 -19.01 9.96 14.34
C ALA A 44 -19.18 8.58 13.70
N PRO A 45 -18.29 8.17 12.80
CA PRO A 45 -18.32 6.83 12.24
C PRO A 45 -18.35 5.82 13.40
N ALA A 46 -19.25 4.84 13.30
CA ALA A 46 -19.36 3.79 14.32
C ALA A 46 -17.98 3.09 14.39
N ALA A 47 -17.41 3.07 15.60
CA ALA A 47 -16.18 2.31 15.82
C ALA A 47 -16.40 0.87 15.35
N PRO A 48 -15.41 0.23 14.70
CA PRO A 48 -15.51 -1.19 14.38
C PRO A 48 -15.79 -1.96 15.67
N PRO A 49 -16.55 -3.06 15.59
CA PRO A 49 -16.90 -3.83 16.78
C PRO A 49 -15.60 -4.28 17.48
N PRO A 50 -15.60 -4.29 18.84
CA PRO A 50 -14.46 -4.77 19.62
C PRO A 50 -14.07 -6.19 19.15
N PRO A 51 -12.78 -6.55 19.22
CA PRO A 51 -12.32 -7.87 18.82
C PRO A 51 -13.11 -8.94 19.61
N PRO A 52 -13.53 -10.02 18.95
CA PRO A 52 -14.02 -11.19 19.68
C PRO A 52 -12.92 -11.67 20.62
N ALA A 53 -13.30 -12.15 21.82
CA ALA A 53 -12.33 -12.75 22.71
C ALA A 53 -11.48 -13.80 21.96
N ALA A 54 -10.19 -13.88 22.26
CA ALA A 54 -9.15 -14.66 21.56
C ALA A 54 -9.45 -16.18 21.37
N THR A 55 -10.61 -16.63 21.78
CA THR A 55 -11.10 -18.03 21.72
C THR A 55 -12.39 -18.19 20.91
N ALA A 56 -12.80 -17.19 20.10
CA ALA A 56 -13.98 -17.36 19.26
C ALA A 56 -13.77 -18.53 18.28
N PRO A 57 -14.64 -19.55 18.25
CA PRO A 57 -14.47 -20.69 17.38
C PRO A 57 -14.47 -20.26 15.91
N MET A 58 -13.54 -20.82 15.14
CA MET A 58 -13.51 -20.66 13.69
C MET A 58 -14.80 -21.23 13.14
N ARG A 59 -15.64 -20.39 12.51
CA ARG A 59 -16.92 -20.85 11.93
C ARG A 59 -16.76 -21.16 10.45
N ASP A 60 -17.36 -22.25 10.04
CA ASP A 60 -17.61 -22.48 8.62
C ASP A 60 -18.67 -21.49 8.13
N THR A 61 -18.23 -20.58 7.26
CA THR A 61 -19.05 -19.50 6.68
C THR A 61 -19.59 -19.85 5.30
N GLY A 62 -19.31 -21.07 4.82
CA GLY A 62 -19.77 -21.58 3.53
C GLY A 62 -18.86 -21.26 2.35
N GLU A 63 -17.97 -20.24 2.43
CA GLU A 63 -17.02 -19.97 1.37
C GLU A 63 -15.99 -21.10 1.25
N ARG A 64 -15.55 -21.36 0.02
CA ARG A 64 -14.54 -22.37 -0.35
C ARG A 64 -13.60 -21.79 -1.40
N VAL A 65 -12.42 -22.34 -1.52
CA VAL A 65 -11.62 -22.18 -2.73
C VAL A 65 -12.36 -22.90 -3.86
N LEU A 66 -12.84 -22.14 -4.84
CA LEU A 66 -13.64 -22.64 -5.95
C LEU A 66 -12.75 -23.15 -7.06
N GLU A 67 -11.64 -22.46 -7.29
CA GLU A 67 -10.70 -22.71 -8.38
C GLU A 67 -9.34 -22.10 -8.05
N THR A 68 -8.28 -22.68 -8.58
CA THR A 68 -6.93 -22.13 -8.53
C THR A 68 -6.34 -22.13 -9.93
N PHE A 69 -6.00 -20.93 -10.42
CA PHE A 69 -5.36 -20.71 -11.70
C PHE A 69 -3.86 -20.88 -11.53
N ASP A 70 -3.28 -21.86 -12.19
CA ASP A 70 -1.83 -22.06 -12.23
C ASP A 70 -1.17 -20.98 -13.12
N VAL A 71 -0.15 -20.33 -12.60
CA VAL A 71 0.66 -19.36 -13.34
C VAL A 71 2.11 -19.82 -13.50
N GLY A 72 2.44 -21.01 -13.02
CA GLY A 72 3.78 -21.60 -12.97
C GLY A 72 4.34 -21.63 -11.53
N ALA A 73 4.95 -22.75 -11.15
CA ALA A 73 5.36 -23.06 -9.78
C ALA A 73 6.26 -21.99 -9.12
N ASP A 74 7.10 -21.33 -9.91
CA ASP A 74 8.04 -20.30 -9.45
C ASP A 74 7.59 -18.87 -9.77
N VAL A 75 6.40 -18.70 -10.31
CA VAL A 75 5.83 -17.39 -10.66
C VAL A 75 5.11 -16.78 -9.47
N TYR A 76 5.45 -15.55 -9.14
CA TYR A 76 4.80 -14.78 -8.07
C TYR A 76 3.65 -13.95 -8.65
N VAL A 77 2.47 -14.06 -8.06
CA VAL A 77 1.34 -13.15 -8.33
C VAL A 77 1.43 -11.99 -7.33
N ARG A 78 1.76 -10.80 -7.84
CA ARG A 78 2.07 -9.65 -7.01
C ARG A 78 0.98 -8.59 -7.00
N ALA A 79 0.14 -8.55 -8.02
CA ALA A 79 -0.92 -7.58 -8.14
C ALA A 79 -2.18 -8.19 -8.76
N LEU A 80 -3.33 -7.81 -8.20
CA LEU A 80 -4.65 -8.10 -8.72
C LEU A 80 -5.43 -6.80 -8.82
N LYS A 81 -6.04 -6.53 -9.96
CA LYS A 81 -6.89 -5.36 -10.15
C LYS A 81 -8.12 -5.69 -10.98
N VAL A 82 -9.29 -5.47 -10.41
CA VAL A 82 -10.55 -5.55 -11.14
C VAL A 82 -10.75 -4.27 -11.97
N GLU A 83 -11.11 -4.43 -13.24
CA GLU A 83 -11.64 -3.38 -14.11
C GLU A 83 -13.09 -3.74 -14.44
N GLU A 84 -14.03 -3.16 -13.67
CA GLU A 84 -15.45 -3.48 -13.77
C GLU A 84 -16.05 -3.15 -15.14
N SER A 85 -15.63 -2.01 -15.73
CA SER A 85 -16.12 -1.55 -17.03
C SER A 85 -15.91 -2.54 -18.16
N ASN A 86 -14.86 -3.37 -18.07
CA ASN A 86 -14.51 -4.39 -19.05
C ASN A 86 -14.71 -5.82 -18.54
N ASN A 87 -15.23 -5.97 -17.31
CA ASN A 87 -15.37 -7.25 -16.63
C ASN A 87 -14.08 -8.07 -16.65
N THR A 88 -12.98 -7.43 -16.26
CA THR A 88 -11.62 -7.96 -16.35
C THR A 88 -10.96 -8.03 -14.98
N MET A 89 -10.25 -9.14 -14.73
CA MET A 89 -9.21 -9.23 -13.69
C MET A 89 -7.84 -9.10 -14.35
N TRP A 90 -7.11 -8.07 -13.96
CA TRP A 90 -5.71 -7.90 -14.31
C TRP A 90 -4.83 -8.58 -13.26
N VAL A 91 -3.95 -9.47 -13.71
CA VAL A 91 -3.06 -10.28 -12.86
C VAL A 91 -1.62 -9.93 -13.18
N GLY A 92 -0.98 -9.16 -12.30
CA GLY A 92 0.45 -8.83 -12.39
C GLY A 92 1.29 -9.92 -11.75
N THR A 93 2.23 -10.46 -12.51
CA THR A 93 3.09 -11.57 -12.08
C THR A 93 4.58 -11.21 -12.20
N SER A 94 5.45 -12.12 -11.77
CA SER A 94 6.90 -11.99 -11.97
C SER A 94 7.36 -12.27 -13.40
N VAL A 95 6.46 -12.67 -14.31
CA VAL A 95 6.75 -13.02 -15.71
C VAL A 95 5.81 -12.33 -16.71
N GLY A 96 5.13 -11.28 -16.31
CA GLY A 96 4.22 -10.51 -17.15
C GLY A 96 2.87 -10.26 -16.52
N VAL A 97 1.90 -9.87 -17.35
CA VAL A 97 0.54 -9.55 -16.96
C VAL A 97 -0.45 -10.42 -17.71
N HIS A 98 -1.41 -11.00 -17.01
CA HIS A 98 -2.54 -11.69 -17.63
C HIS A 98 -3.80 -10.83 -17.54
N GLU A 99 -4.55 -10.75 -18.63
CA GLU A 99 -5.89 -10.20 -18.71
C GLU A 99 -6.89 -11.35 -18.67
N ILE A 100 -7.64 -11.49 -17.57
CA ILE A 100 -8.62 -12.56 -17.38
C ILE A 100 -10.04 -12.00 -17.51
N ASP A 101 -10.87 -12.66 -18.32
CA ASP A 101 -12.30 -12.40 -18.43
C ASP A 101 -13.03 -12.98 -17.20
N LEU A 102 -13.64 -12.12 -16.38
CA LEU A 102 -14.37 -12.52 -15.17
C LEU A 102 -15.71 -13.25 -15.44
N LYS A 103 -16.20 -13.28 -16.71
CA LYS A 103 -17.40 -14.07 -17.07
C LYS A 103 -17.08 -15.51 -17.44
N THR A 104 -15.94 -15.68 -18.10
CA THR A 104 -15.54 -16.98 -18.65
C THR A 104 -14.39 -17.61 -17.90
N ASP A 105 -13.77 -16.86 -16.98
CA ASP A 105 -12.56 -17.21 -16.21
C ASP A 105 -11.38 -17.60 -17.12
N LYS A 106 -11.33 -17.05 -18.35
CA LYS A 106 -10.27 -17.34 -19.33
C LYS A 106 -9.32 -16.18 -19.51
N VAL A 107 -8.04 -16.51 -19.73
CA VAL A 107 -7.04 -15.51 -20.12
C VAL A 107 -7.36 -15.02 -21.54
N ARG A 108 -7.59 -13.71 -21.69
CA ARG A 108 -7.78 -13.05 -23.00
C ARG A 108 -6.45 -12.70 -23.66
N ASN A 109 -5.55 -12.11 -22.85
CA ASN A 109 -4.24 -11.65 -23.31
C ASN A 109 -3.19 -11.90 -22.24
N THR A 110 -1.95 -12.06 -22.69
CA THR A 110 -0.75 -12.03 -21.84
C THR A 110 0.19 -10.97 -22.40
N PHE A 111 0.70 -10.11 -21.52
CA PHE A 111 1.59 -9.02 -21.87
C PHE A 111 2.95 -9.22 -21.22
N THR A 112 3.97 -9.25 -22.05
CA THR A 112 5.39 -9.33 -21.69
C THR A 112 6.15 -8.17 -22.34
N ARG A 113 7.46 -8.20 -22.34
CA ARG A 113 8.27 -7.23 -23.11
C ARG A 113 8.00 -7.29 -24.60
N ALA A 114 7.64 -8.45 -25.13
CA ALA A 114 7.32 -8.61 -26.54
C ALA A 114 6.13 -7.75 -26.98
N GLU A 115 5.14 -7.56 -26.10
CA GLU A 115 3.97 -6.73 -26.34
C GLU A 115 4.20 -5.25 -25.99
N GLY A 116 5.29 -4.90 -25.29
CA GLY A 116 5.65 -3.51 -24.95
C GLY A 116 5.70 -3.19 -23.46
N LEU A 117 5.59 -4.17 -22.58
CA LEU A 117 5.78 -4.00 -21.13
C LEU A 117 7.26 -3.71 -20.85
N ALA A 118 7.56 -2.73 -20.01
CA ALA A 118 8.94 -2.31 -19.75
C ALA A 118 9.76 -3.34 -18.98
N ASN A 119 9.13 -4.08 -18.09
CA ASN A 119 9.72 -5.18 -17.32
C ASN A 119 8.63 -6.17 -16.94
N GLU A 120 8.94 -7.47 -16.98
CA GLU A 120 7.97 -8.54 -16.76
C GLU A 120 7.63 -8.76 -15.29
N TYR A 121 8.49 -8.34 -14.35
CA TYR A 121 8.17 -8.44 -12.94
C TYR A 121 7.29 -7.26 -12.53
N VAL A 122 5.97 -7.50 -12.46
CA VAL A 122 4.95 -6.50 -12.19
C VAL A 122 4.54 -6.55 -10.72
N PHE A 123 4.77 -5.45 -10.00
CA PHE A 123 4.39 -5.31 -8.58
C PHE A 123 3.01 -4.70 -8.38
N ALA A 124 2.57 -3.88 -9.34
CA ALA A 124 1.31 -3.15 -9.20
C ALA A 124 0.55 -3.06 -10.52
N VAL A 125 -0.76 -3.07 -10.43
CA VAL A 125 -1.67 -2.80 -11.55
C VAL A 125 -2.66 -1.72 -11.14
N GLY A 126 -2.81 -0.69 -11.97
CA GLY A 126 -3.80 0.38 -11.82
C GLY A 126 -4.62 0.59 -13.09
N VAL A 127 -5.78 1.20 -12.94
CA VAL A 127 -6.59 1.70 -14.07
C VAL A 127 -6.90 3.16 -13.79
N ASP A 128 -6.48 4.07 -14.66
CA ASP A 128 -6.75 5.49 -14.46
C ASP A 128 -8.18 5.87 -14.92
N THR A 129 -8.62 7.06 -14.54
CA THR A 129 -9.99 7.55 -14.86
C THR A 129 -10.28 7.74 -16.34
N LYS A 130 -9.25 7.68 -17.20
CA LYS A 130 -9.37 7.64 -18.66
C LYS A 130 -9.34 6.22 -19.23
N GLY A 131 -9.29 5.19 -18.37
CA GLY A 131 -9.27 3.78 -18.72
C GLY A 131 -7.94 3.28 -19.27
N TYR A 132 -6.82 3.99 -19.02
CA TYR A 132 -5.50 3.43 -19.27
C TYR A 132 -5.11 2.47 -18.13
N LYS A 133 -4.53 1.34 -18.49
CA LYS A 133 -3.91 0.40 -17.58
C LYS A 133 -2.50 0.85 -17.26
N TRP A 134 -2.15 0.76 -15.99
CA TRP A 134 -0.82 1.10 -15.51
C TRP A 134 -0.21 -0.13 -14.85
N PHE A 135 1.00 -0.46 -15.26
CA PHE A 135 1.76 -1.59 -14.74
C PHE A 135 3.04 -1.07 -14.10
N GLY A 136 3.10 -1.19 -12.79
CA GLY A 136 4.26 -0.83 -11.99
C GLY A 136 5.22 -2.00 -11.89
N THR A 137 6.47 -1.78 -12.27
CA THR A 137 7.41 -2.88 -12.47
C THR A 137 8.63 -2.80 -11.56
N ASN A 138 9.36 -3.91 -11.49
CA ASN A 138 10.65 -4.00 -10.84
C ASN A 138 11.72 -3.38 -11.75
N ALA A 139 12.22 -2.20 -11.38
CA ALA A 139 13.27 -1.47 -12.09
C ALA A 139 12.99 -1.09 -13.56
N GLY A 140 11.73 -1.23 -14.03
CA GLY A 140 11.31 -0.87 -15.40
C GLY A 140 10.42 0.38 -15.45
N GLY A 141 10.19 1.05 -14.32
CA GLY A 141 9.28 2.19 -14.24
C GLY A 141 7.81 1.80 -14.34
N ALA A 142 6.97 2.71 -14.83
CA ALA A 142 5.53 2.53 -15.00
C ALA A 142 5.17 2.43 -16.49
N SER A 143 4.68 1.28 -16.93
CA SER A 143 4.14 1.09 -18.27
C SER A 143 2.65 1.42 -18.28
N ARG A 144 2.23 2.24 -19.24
CA ARG A 144 0.85 2.66 -19.46
C ARG A 144 0.33 2.11 -20.78
N TYR A 145 -0.83 1.46 -20.76
CA TYR A 145 -1.40 0.76 -21.92
C TYR A 145 -2.86 1.14 -22.16
N LYS A 146 -3.23 1.33 -23.42
CA LYS A 146 -4.62 1.42 -23.88
C LYS A 146 -4.71 1.13 -25.38
N ASN A 147 -5.60 0.24 -25.78
CA ASN A 147 -5.93 -0.04 -27.19
C ASN A 147 -4.67 -0.34 -28.04
N GLY A 148 -3.81 -1.22 -27.59
CA GLY A 148 -2.59 -1.61 -28.30
C GLY A 148 -1.44 -0.60 -28.22
N LYS A 149 -1.63 0.55 -27.58
CA LYS A 149 -0.60 1.60 -27.46
C LYS A 149 0.03 1.58 -26.09
N TRP A 150 1.36 1.54 -26.06
CA TRP A 150 2.19 1.56 -24.87
C TRP A 150 2.91 2.89 -24.71
N LYS A 151 3.10 3.31 -23.48
CA LYS A 151 4.00 4.39 -23.07
C LYS A 151 4.61 4.06 -21.72
N THR A 152 5.93 4.11 -21.62
CA THR A 152 6.62 3.90 -20.34
C THR A 152 7.14 5.21 -19.77
N TYR A 153 7.01 5.35 -18.46
CA TYR A 153 7.51 6.48 -17.70
C TYR A 153 8.66 6.04 -16.80
N PHE A 154 9.70 6.87 -16.78
CA PHE A 154 10.93 6.70 -16.01
C PHE A 154 11.23 7.97 -15.20
N PRO A 155 12.23 7.98 -14.31
CA PRO A 155 12.62 9.20 -13.58
C PRO A 155 12.90 10.40 -14.48
N MET A 156 13.47 10.22 -15.65
CA MET A 156 13.67 11.29 -16.63
C MET A 156 12.36 11.97 -17.12
N HIS A 157 11.21 11.33 -16.91
CA HIS A 157 9.89 11.89 -17.22
C HIS A 157 9.23 12.52 -15.97
N GLY A 158 9.90 12.54 -14.82
CA GLY A 158 9.40 13.07 -13.54
C GLY A 158 8.86 12.00 -12.55
N LEU A 159 8.98 10.72 -12.88
CA LEU A 159 8.69 9.64 -11.94
C LEU A 159 9.75 9.61 -10.84
N ALA A 160 9.39 9.33 -9.59
CA ALA A 160 10.32 9.36 -8.47
C ALA A 160 11.36 8.23 -8.53
N ASP A 161 10.94 7.04 -8.95
CA ASP A 161 11.84 5.87 -9.05
C ASP A 161 11.41 4.90 -10.16
N TYR A 162 12.30 3.93 -10.47
CA TYR A 162 12.03 2.83 -11.40
C TYR A 162 11.19 1.70 -10.79
N TRP A 163 11.14 1.56 -9.46
CA TRP A 163 10.37 0.55 -8.74
C TRP A 163 9.03 1.10 -8.27
N ILE A 164 7.96 0.51 -8.78
CA ILE A 164 6.59 0.98 -8.60
C ILE A 164 5.78 -0.08 -7.88
N TYR A 165 5.21 0.27 -6.72
CA TYR A 165 4.54 -0.68 -5.83
C TYR A 165 3.02 -0.53 -5.76
N SER A 166 2.47 0.65 -6.05
CA SER A 166 1.03 0.89 -5.92
C SER A 166 0.53 2.02 -6.80
N PHE A 167 -0.78 1.95 -7.11
CA PHE A 167 -1.53 2.97 -7.83
C PHE A 167 -2.89 3.19 -7.18
N VAL A 168 -3.32 4.45 -7.04
CA VAL A 168 -4.68 4.82 -6.64
C VAL A 168 -5.10 6.11 -7.34
N ASN A 169 -6.38 6.21 -7.74
CA ASN A 169 -6.95 7.45 -8.25
C ASN A 169 -7.49 8.28 -7.07
N ASP A 170 -7.16 9.56 -7.02
CA ASP A 170 -7.78 10.47 -6.05
C ASP A 170 -9.18 10.91 -6.52
N LYS A 171 -9.91 11.60 -5.63
CA LYS A 171 -11.26 12.11 -5.91
C LYS A 171 -11.29 13.18 -7.03
N LYS A 172 -10.14 13.73 -7.42
CA LYS A 172 -10.00 14.68 -8.54
C LYS A 172 -9.73 13.98 -9.87
N GLY A 173 -9.48 12.66 -9.81
CA GLY A 173 -9.19 11.80 -10.94
C GLY A 173 -7.71 11.73 -11.31
N ASP A 174 -6.82 12.31 -10.52
CA ASP A 174 -5.38 12.16 -10.71
C ASP A 174 -4.90 10.82 -10.16
N LEU A 175 -3.83 10.29 -10.73
CA LEU A 175 -3.27 9.01 -10.34
C LEU A 175 -2.09 9.21 -9.38
N TRP A 176 -2.19 8.63 -8.18
CA TRP A 176 -1.08 8.54 -7.25
C TRP A 176 -0.31 7.24 -7.45
N ILE A 177 1.00 7.32 -7.32
CA ILE A 177 1.94 6.24 -7.60
C ILE A 177 2.91 6.12 -6.44
N GLY A 178 2.93 4.97 -5.78
CA GLY A 178 3.89 4.64 -4.74
C GLY A 178 5.14 4.02 -5.33
N THR A 179 6.29 4.57 -4.96
CA THR A 179 7.59 4.13 -5.46
C THR A 179 8.60 3.88 -4.34
N TRP A 180 9.78 3.40 -4.68
CA TRP A 180 10.86 3.26 -3.72
C TRP A 180 11.58 4.58 -3.35
N ALA A 181 11.32 5.68 -4.00
CA ALA A 181 11.96 6.95 -3.66
C ALA A 181 10.92 8.09 -3.56
N GLY A 182 9.78 7.80 -2.98
CA GLY A 182 8.69 8.75 -2.76
C GLY A 182 7.38 8.34 -3.42
N ALA A 183 6.45 9.27 -3.41
CA ALA A 183 5.17 9.17 -4.11
C ALA A 183 5.09 10.21 -5.24
N ASN A 184 4.46 9.81 -6.34
CA ASN A 184 4.12 10.74 -7.41
C ASN A 184 2.61 10.95 -7.46
N ARG A 185 2.19 12.18 -7.78
CA ARG A 185 0.87 12.48 -8.30
C ARG A 185 1.01 12.77 -9.80
N PHE A 186 0.32 12.00 -10.62
CA PHE A 186 0.24 12.19 -12.05
C PHE A 186 -1.06 12.92 -12.38
N ASP A 187 -0.94 14.18 -12.81
CA ASP A 187 -2.07 14.98 -13.31
C ASP A 187 -2.55 14.37 -14.62
N ILE A 188 -3.75 13.82 -14.61
CA ILE A 188 -4.32 13.11 -15.75
C ILE A 188 -4.65 14.01 -16.94
N LYS A 189 -4.81 15.31 -16.72
CA LYS A 189 -5.13 16.30 -17.77
C LYS A 189 -3.86 16.77 -18.47
N THR A 190 -2.83 17.11 -17.71
CA THR A 190 -1.58 17.69 -18.23
C THR A 190 -0.49 16.66 -18.46
N SER A 191 -0.66 15.43 -17.95
CA SER A 191 0.35 14.35 -17.95
C SER A 191 1.67 14.74 -17.27
N LYS A 192 1.60 15.58 -16.25
CA LYS A 192 2.75 16.00 -15.43
C LYS A 192 2.80 15.25 -14.10
N PHE A 193 4.01 14.99 -13.63
CA PHE A 193 4.26 14.44 -12.30
C PHE A 193 4.57 15.53 -11.29
N THR A 194 4.07 15.37 -10.08
CA THR A 194 4.54 16.04 -8.87
C THR A 194 5.06 14.98 -7.92
N THR A 195 6.26 15.19 -7.36
CA THR A 195 6.94 14.22 -6.49
C THR A 195 6.93 14.68 -5.04
N TYR A 196 6.62 13.79 -4.12
CA TYR A 196 6.63 13.98 -2.68
C TYR A 196 7.59 12.97 -2.05
N VAL A 197 8.54 13.45 -1.25
CA VAL A 197 9.57 12.63 -0.58
C VAL A 197 9.71 13.05 0.88
N LYS A 198 9.99 14.33 1.11
CA LYS A 198 10.29 14.88 2.44
C LYS A 198 9.07 14.96 3.36
N GLU A 199 7.91 14.99 2.78
CA GLU A 199 6.62 15.07 3.45
C GLU A 199 6.17 13.71 4.02
N LEU A 200 6.70 12.62 3.48
CA LEU A 200 6.42 11.26 3.89
C LEU A 200 7.24 10.88 5.13
N VAL A 201 6.68 10.05 6.00
CA VAL A 201 7.40 9.49 7.16
C VAL A 201 8.57 8.60 6.74
N ASN A 202 8.48 8.03 5.55
CA ASN A 202 9.56 7.28 4.88
C ASN A 202 9.32 7.30 3.36
N GLU A 203 10.39 7.34 2.59
CA GLU A 203 10.33 7.46 1.13
C GLU A 203 9.89 6.18 0.39
N TRP A 204 9.90 5.02 1.04
CA TRP A 204 9.54 3.75 0.43
C TRP A 204 8.04 3.49 0.58
N VAL A 205 7.28 3.77 -0.48
CA VAL A 205 5.82 3.73 -0.48
C VAL A 205 5.32 2.45 -1.14
N TYR A 206 4.69 1.58 -0.37
CA TYR A 206 4.18 0.27 -0.83
C TYR A 206 2.67 0.25 -1.03
N GLY A 207 1.91 0.84 -0.10
CA GLY A 207 0.46 0.85 -0.12
C GLY A 207 -0.11 2.25 -0.32
N LEU A 208 -1.16 2.37 -1.11
CA LEU A 208 -1.91 3.61 -1.33
C LEU A 208 -3.40 3.35 -1.27
N ASP A 209 -4.15 4.25 -0.63
CA ASP A 209 -5.60 4.33 -0.79
C ASP A 209 -6.10 5.75 -0.55
N VAL A 210 -7.37 6.01 -0.89
CA VAL A 210 -8.02 7.32 -0.77
C VAL A 210 -9.32 7.17 0.00
N ASP A 211 -9.45 7.90 1.09
CA ASP A 211 -10.65 7.87 1.91
C ASP A 211 -11.81 8.68 1.32
N ASP A 212 -12.98 8.59 1.94
CA ASP A 212 -14.18 9.28 1.46
C ASP A 212 -14.08 10.80 1.52
N LYS A 213 -13.19 11.34 2.34
CA LYS A 213 -12.91 12.78 2.42
C LYS A 213 -11.94 13.25 1.33
N GLY A 214 -11.34 12.31 0.58
CA GLY A 214 -10.36 12.56 -0.46
C GLY A 214 -8.93 12.69 0.07
N ASN A 215 -8.67 12.31 1.32
CA ASN A 215 -7.32 12.20 1.84
C ASN A 215 -6.62 11.00 1.21
N VAL A 216 -5.37 11.17 0.83
CA VAL A 216 -4.53 10.10 0.29
C VAL A 216 -3.70 9.52 1.43
N TRP A 217 -3.76 8.20 1.58
CA TRP A 217 -3.06 7.45 2.62
C TRP A 217 -1.93 6.64 2.02
N PHE A 218 -0.78 6.64 2.68
CA PHE A 218 0.48 6.05 2.22
C PHE A 218 0.99 5.07 3.26
N GLY A 219 1.07 3.79 2.91
CA GLY A 219 1.79 2.77 3.67
C GLY A 219 3.25 2.74 3.25
N THR A 220 4.14 2.99 4.19
CA THR A 220 5.59 3.06 3.95
C THR A 220 6.35 2.06 4.79
N GLU A 221 7.67 1.94 4.58
CA GLU A 221 8.51 1.10 5.45
C GLU A 221 8.74 1.72 6.84
N GLY A 222 8.47 3.01 7.02
CA GLY A 222 8.64 3.75 8.27
C GLY A 222 7.35 4.09 9.01
N GLY A 223 6.19 3.68 8.50
CA GLY A 223 4.89 4.00 9.08
C GLY A 223 3.83 4.36 8.04
N VAL A 224 2.81 5.07 8.48
CA VAL A 224 1.72 5.57 7.64
C VAL A 224 1.82 7.09 7.53
N SER A 225 1.66 7.63 6.33
CA SER A 225 1.45 9.06 6.08
C SER A 225 0.08 9.31 5.48
N MET A 226 -0.46 10.51 5.67
CA MET A 226 -1.72 10.96 5.08
C MET A 226 -1.58 12.40 4.57
N PHE A 227 -2.14 12.66 3.40
CA PHE A 227 -2.22 13.98 2.77
C PHE A 227 -3.68 14.39 2.56
N ASP A 228 -4.10 15.50 3.16
CA ASP A 228 -5.48 16.02 3.05
C ASP A 228 -5.67 17.02 1.88
N GLY A 229 -4.66 17.13 1.01
CA GLY A 229 -4.63 18.11 -0.08
C GLY A 229 -3.90 19.41 0.28
N LYS A 230 -3.54 19.63 1.57
CA LYS A 230 -2.85 20.83 2.08
C LYS A 230 -1.76 20.47 3.08
N THR A 231 -2.05 19.58 4.01
CA THR A 231 -1.17 19.22 5.13
C THR A 231 -0.89 17.73 5.16
N TRP A 232 0.23 17.37 5.77
CA TRP A 232 0.66 16.00 5.96
C TRP A 232 0.57 15.61 7.43
N LYS A 233 0.20 14.36 7.69
CA LYS A 233 0.23 13.72 9.02
C LYS A 233 0.88 12.35 8.88
N SER A 234 1.51 11.88 9.96
CA SER A 234 2.17 10.57 9.97
C SER A 234 1.99 9.87 11.31
N TRP A 235 2.01 8.54 11.25
CA TRP A 235 1.92 7.65 12.42
C TRP A 235 2.91 6.51 12.29
N THR A 236 3.45 6.10 13.43
CA THR A 236 4.44 5.04 13.55
C THR A 236 4.02 4.05 14.64
N HIS A 237 4.82 3.04 14.89
CA HIS A 237 4.61 2.13 16.01
C HIS A 237 4.51 2.84 17.37
N LYS A 238 5.17 3.99 17.54
CA LYS A 238 5.07 4.81 18.76
C LYS A 238 3.66 5.37 18.97
N ASP A 239 2.89 5.49 17.91
CA ASP A 239 1.51 5.96 17.91
C ASP A 239 0.49 4.81 17.98
N GLY A 240 0.97 3.56 18.14
CA GLY A 240 0.17 2.34 18.25
C GLY A 240 0.00 1.54 16.96
N LEU A 241 0.64 1.94 15.86
CA LEU A 241 0.63 1.19 14.59
C LEU A 241 1.35 -0.15 14.74
N GLY A 242 0.66 -1.25 14.43
CA GLY A 242 1.15 -2.62 14.54
C GLY A 242 1.29 -3.11 15.99
N ALA A 243 0.93 -4.34 16.25
CA ALA A 243 1.00 -4.93 17.58
C ALA A 243 2.45 -5.05 18.08
N PRO A 244 2.69 -5.00 19.41
CA PRO A 244 4.00 -5.25 19.98
C PRO A 244 4.56 -6.62 19.64
N ASN A 245 5.88 -6.75 19.62
CA ASN A 245 6.62 -8.00 19.35
C ASN A 245 6.48 -9.02 20.49
N ALA A 246 5.33 -9.65 20.59
CA ALA A 246 5.04 -10.62 21.65
C ALA A 246 5.78 -11.97 21.47
N ASP A 247 6.20 -12.26 20.23
CA ASP A 247 6.87 -13.53 19.89
C ASP A 247 8.40 -13.42 19.92
N GLY A 248 8.94 -12.25 20.30
CA GLY A 248 10.39 -12.02 20.42
C GLY A 248 11.15 -12.18 19.10
N LEU A 249 10.49 -11.88 17.97
CA LEU A 249 11.10 -11.98 16.65
C LEU A 249 12.29 -11.02 16.53
N PRO A 250 13.35 -11.39 15.81
CA PRO A 250 14.45 -10.46 15.55
C PRO A 250 13.95 -9.26 14.76
N ALA A 251 14.52 -8.08 15.03
CA ALA A 251 14.24 -6.89 14.23
C ALA A 251 14.55 -7.16 12.75
N SER A 252 13.68 -6.69 11.86
CA SER A 252 13.95 -6.80 10.44
C SER A 252 15.22 -6.03 10.10
N PRO A 253 16.16 -6.61 9.34
CA PRO A 253 17.35 -5.90 8.87
C PRO A 253 17.00 -4.77 7.89
N ASN A 254 15.78 -4.73 7.39
CA ASN A 254 15.27 -3.66 6.56
C ASN A 254 14.79 -2.51 7.46
N THR A 255 15.65 -1.55 7.67
CA THR A 255 15.36 -0.37 8.50
C THR A 255 15.04 0.88 7.67
N GLY A 256 14.65 0.72 6.42
CA GLY A 256 14.26 1.83 5.56
C GLY A 256 15.41 2.73 5.08
N LEU A 257 16.64 2.47 5.44
CA LEU A 257 17.77 3.29 5.05
C LEU A 257 18.74 2.52 4.17
N GLY A 258 18.47 2.53 2.85
CA GLY A 258 19.57 2.62 1.92
C GLY A 258 20.28 1.36 1.52
N THR A 259 19.60 0.25 1.17
CA THR A 259 20.26 -0.68 0.25
C THR A 259 19.28 -1.18 -0.80
N ARG A 260 19.34 -0.59 -1.98
CA ARG A 260 18.58 -0.99 -3.19
C ARG A 260 18.73 -2.47 -3.58
N MET A 261 19.62 -3.22 -2.95
CA MET A 261 19.85 -4.66 -3.20
C MET A 261 18.87 -5.60 -2.48
N ARG A 262 17.98 -5.12 -1.61
CA ARG A 262 17.18 -5.96 -0.70
C ARG A 262 15.72 -6.15 -1.06
N HIS A 263 15.27 -5.72 -2.25
CA HIS A 263 13.87 -5.86 -2.66
C HIS A 263 13.47 -7.21 -3.23
N ASN A 264 14.28 -8.19 -3.07
CA ASN A 264 13.83 -9.54 -3.32
C ASN A 264 13.07 -10.03 -2.08
N LEU A 265 11.72 -9.98 -2.11
CA LEU A 265 10.89 -10.55 -1.05
C LEU A 265 11.24 -12.01 -0.76
N SER A 266 11.78 -12.74 -1.73
CA SER A 266 12.28 -14.09 -1.51
C SER A 266 13.46 -14.15 -0.53
N THR A 267 14.33 -13.14 -0.53
CA THR A 267 15.41 -13.04 0.46
C THR A 267 14.91 -12.59 1.83
N LEU A 268 13.85 -11.78 1.89
CA LEU A 268 13.20 -11.42 3.15
C LEU A 268 12.50 -12.62 3.78
N VAL A 269 11.83 -13.41 2.97
CA VAL A 269 11.11 -14.62 3.38
C VAL A 269 12.08 -15.77 3.75
N ASN A 270 13.16 -15.94 2.98
CA ASN A 270 14.17 -16.96 3.23
C ASN A 270 15.12 -16.59 4.41
N GLY A 271 15.17 -15.32 4.82
CA GLY A 271 15.92 -14.83 5.97
C GLY A 271 15.30 -15.14 7.34
N GLY A 272 14.16 -15.84 7.36
CA GLY A 272 13.40 -16.13 8.58
C GLY A 272 12.40 -15.04 8.96
N MET A 273 11.55 -15.36 9.93
CA MET A 273 10.56 -14.42 10.46
C MET A 273 11.28 -13.28 11.21
N SER A 274 10.93 -12.05 10.87
CA SER A 274 11.45 -10.84 11.51
C SER A 274 10.33 -9.84 11.79
N TYR A 275 10.61 -8.78 12.55
CA TYR A 275 9.63 -7.84 13.03
C TYR A 275 10.00 -6.40 12.67
N ASN A 276 9.11 -5.71 11.97
CA ASN A 276 9.11 -4.27 11.75
C ASN A 276 7.67 -3.76 11.60
N PRO A 277 6.99 -3.38 12.68
CA PRO A 277 5.58 -2.98 12.64
C PRO A 277 5.34 -1.66 11.89
N ASN A 278 6.40 -0.88 11.64
CA ASN A 278 6.32 0.31 10.79
C ASN A 278 6.32 -0.02 9.29
N TYR A 279 6.69 -1.24 8.90
CA TYR A 279 6.68 -1.62 7.51
C TYR A 279 5.25 -1.99 7.08
N VAL A 280 4.60 -1.06 6.38
CA VAL A 280 3.20 -1.16 5.95
C VAL A 280 3.14 -1.49 4.46
N PHE A 281 2.67 -2.70 4.14
CA PHE A 281 2.57 -3.18 2.75
C PHE A 281 1.31 -2.73 2.03
N SER A 282 0.21 -2.63 2.78
CA SER A 282 -1.08 -2.29 2.22
C SER A 282 -1.83 -1.32 3.11
N ILE A 283 -2.59 -0.44 2.47
CA ILE A 283 -3.54 0.47 3.11
C ILE A 283 -4.90 0.19 2.49
N LEU A 284 -5.93 0.22 3.33
CA LEU A 284 -7.33 0.23 2.92
C LEU A 284 -8.07 1.32 3.70
N ALA A 285 -8.61 2.29 2.99
CA ALA A 285 -9.55 3.26 3.53
C ALA A 285 -10.97 2.70 3.42
N ALA A 286 -11.52 2.25 4.54
CA ALA A 286 -12.83 1.62 4.54
C ALA A 286 -13.96 2.68 4.50
N PRO A 287 -15.15 2.35 3.92
CA PRO A 287 -16.28 3.28 3.82
C PRO A 287 -16.84 3.77 5.17
N ASP A 288 -16.55 3.07 6.26
CA ASP A 288 -16.91 3.50 7.62
C ASP A 288 -15.95 4.55 8.20
N GLY A 289 -14.94 4.98 7.41
CA GLY A 289 -13.95 5.98 7.78
C GLY A 289 -12.76 5.43 8.54
N THR A 290 -12.69 4.12 8.77
CA THR A 290 -11.51 3.47 9.36
C THR A 290 -10.43 3.24 8.30
N ILE A 291 -9.16 3.30 8.74
CA ILE A 291 -8.01 3.02 7.89
C ILE A 291 -7.33 1.75 8.37
N TRP A 292 -7.13 0.82 7.46
CA TRP A 292 -6.52 -0.47 7.77
C TRP A 292 -5.14 -0.57 7.15
N ALA A 293 -4.19 -1.07 7.91
CA ALA A 293 -2.78 -1.18 7.50
C ALA A 293 -2.25 -2.59 7.75
N GLY A 294 -1.80 -3.27 6.71
CA GLY A 294 -1.11 -4.55 6.81
C GLY A 294 0.36 -4.35 7.12
N THR A 295 0.87 -4.94 8.20
CA THR A 295 2.23 -4.71 8.70
C THR A 295 3.13 -5.94 8.64
N TRP A 296 4.45 -5.73 8.76
CA TRP A 296 5.44 -6.79 8.84
C TRP A 296 5.65 -7.25 10.29
N GLY A 297 4.97 -8.32 10.65
CA GLY A 297 5.09 -8.95 11.97
C GLY A 297 4.21 -8.35 13.06
N GLY A 298 3.63 -7.16 12.86
CA GLY A 298 2.70 -6.51 13.79
C GLY A 298 1.23 -6.82 13.52
N GLY A 299 0.91 -7.77 12.64
CA GLY A 299 -0.45 -8.10 12.25
C GLY A 299 -1.10 -7.04 11.36
N VAL A 300 -2.42 -6.88 11.47
CA VAL A 300 -3.16 -5.80 10.82
C VAL A 300 -3.52 -4.73 11.84
N ALA A 301 -3.16 -3.49 11.55
CA ALA A 301 -3.55 -2.32 12.35
C ALA A 301 -4.77 -1.64 11.73
N TRP A 302 -5.63 -1.06 12.56
CA TRP A 302 -6.73 -0.21 12.09
C TRP A 302 -6.84 1.06 12.93
N PHE A 303 -7.16 2.18 12.28
CA PHE A 303 -7.24 3.53 12.83
C PHE A 303 -8.69 4.01 12.79
N ASP A 304 -9.22 4.43 13.92
CA ASP A 304 -10.60 4.92 14.09
C ASP A 304 -10.75 6.44 13.89
N GLY A 305 -9.67 7.10 13.46
CA GLY A 305 -9.57 8.56 13.37
C GLY A 305 -8.90 9.20 14.58
N LYS A 306 -8.63 8.43 15.66
CA LYS A 306 -8.00 8.90 16.91
C LYS A 306 -6.85 8.00 17.34
N THR A 307 -7.08 6.69 17.37
CA THR A 307 -6.13 5.69 17.88
C THR A 307 -5.97 4.51 16.93
N TRP A 308 -4.82 3.87 16.97
CA TRP A 308 -4.56 2.61 16.32
C TRP A 308 -4.90 1.45 17.24
N SER A 309 -5.52 0.42 16.69
CA SER A 309 -5.73 -0.90 17.30
C SER A 309 -5.21 -1.98 16.37
N ASN A 310 -4.98 -3.20 16.88
CA ASN A 310 -4.29 -4.22 16.12
C ASN A 310 -4.95 -5.58 16.30
N PHE A 311 -4.95 -6.40 15.24
CA PHE A 311 -5.25 -7.82 15.28
C PHE A 311 -4.02 -8.64 14.89
N THR A 312 -3.83 -9.75 15.58
CA THR A 312 -2.72 -10.69 15.40
C THR A 312 -3.23 -12.13 15.26
N THR A 313 -2.31 -13.07 15.18
CA THR A 313 -2.66 -14.51 15.22
C THR A 313 -3.37 -14.92 16.51
N LYS A 314 -3.21 -14.16 17.61
CA LYS A 314 -3.91 -14.36 18.88
C LYS A 314 -5.39 -14.03 18.80
N ASP A 315 -5.76 -13.12 17.89
CA ASP A 315 -7.14 -12.69 17.67
C ASP A 315 -7.84 -13.54 16.60
N GLY A 316 -7.09 -14.16 15.69
CA GLY A 316 -7.66 -15.00 14.62
C GLY A 316 -7.01 -14.86 13.25
N LEU A 317 -6.03 -13.96 13.07
CA LEU A 317 -5.27 -13.90 11.82
C LEU A 317 -4.55 -15.22 11.54
N SER A 318 -4.34 -15.56 10.27
CA SER A 318 -3.54 -16.72 9.87
C SER A 318 -2.05 -16.48 10.07
N GLY A 319 -1.56 -15.25 9.87
CA GLY A 319 -0.17 -14.84 10.05
C GLY A 319 -0.05 -13.37 10.43
N ASN A 320 1.07 -12.98 11.05
CA ASN A 320 1.33 -11.61 11.50
C ASN A 320 2.04 -10.74 10.47
N MET A 321 2.52 -11.31 9.33
CA MET A 321 2.92 -10.54 8.17
C MET A 321 1.71 -10.40 7.25
N VAL A 322 1.17 -9.18 7.14
CA VAL A 322 -0.05 -8.91 6.36
C VAL A 322 0.32 -8.10 5.12
N PHE A 323 0.25 -8.75 3.95
CA PHE A 323 0.64 -8.15 2.68
C PHE A 323 -0.51 -7.45 1.95
N ALA A 324 -1.74 -7.90 2.18
CA ALA A 324 -2.92 -7.37 1.52
C ALA A 324 -4.09 -7.24 2.47
N VAL A 325 -4.84 -6.15 2.33
CA VAL A 325 -6.11 -5.92 3.03
C VAL A 325 -7.15 -5.55 2.00
N ALA A 326 -8.29 -6.23 2.02
CA ALA A 326 -9.44 -5.92 1.19
C ALA A 326 -10.72 -6.00 2.01
N ARG A 327 -11.78 -5.32 1.56
CA ARG A 327 -13.13 -5.39 2.15
C ARG A 327 -14.14 -5.60 1.04
N ASP A 328 -15.01 -6.58 1.21
CA ASP A 328 -16.07 -6.85 0.24
C ASP A 328 -17.29 -5.94 0.47
N SER A 329 -18.25 -6.00 -0.45
CA SER A 329 -19.49 -5.22 -0.41
C SER A 329 -20.40 -5.55 0.77
N LYS A 330 -20.18 -6.68 1.44
CA LYS A 330 -20.91 -7.11 2.65
C LYS A 330 -20.23 -6.59 3.92
N GLY A 331 -19.10 -5.89 3.78
CA GLY A 331 -18.32 -5.35 4.89
C GLY A 331 -17.35 -6.36 5.52
N VAL A 332 -17.16 -7.52 4.92
CA VAL A 332 -16.21 -8.53 5.38
C VAL A 332 -14.80 -8.15 4.97
N PHE A 333 -13.87 -8.22 5.92
CA PHE A 333 -12.45 -7.99 5.67
C PHE A 333 -11.76 -9.30 5.27
N TRP A 334 -10.79 -9.15 4.36
CA TRP A 334 -9.97 -10.22 3.84
C TRP A 334 -8.50 -9.82 3.92
N PHE A 335 -7.70 -10.63 4.60
CA PHE A 335 -6.29 -10.36 4.85
C PHE A 335 -5.44 -11.42 4.18
N GLY A 336 -4.53 -11.00 3.31
CA GLY A 336 -3.49 -11.84 2.73
C GLY A 336 -2.25 -11.80 3.60
N THR A 337 -1.83 -12.97 4.10
CA THR A 337 -0.74 -13.08 5.07
C THR A 337 0.37 -14.03 4.59
N ASP A 338 1.40 -14.19 5.40
CA ASP A 338 2.46 -15.21 5.23
C ASP A 338 1.99 -16.65 5.51
N LYS A 339 0.74 -16.82 5.97
CA LYS A 339 0.14 -18.11 6.36
C LYS A 339 -1.25 -18.33 5.74
N GLY A 340 -1.52 -17.74 4.58
CA GLY A 340 -2.78 -17.88 3.87
C GLY A 340 -3.67 -16.65 3.94
N VAL A 341 -4.97 -16.86 3.63
CA VAL A 341 -6.01 -15.83 3.67
C VAL A 341 -6.77 -15.92 4.98
N THR A 342 -7.04 -14.77 5.58
CA THR A 342 -7.96 -14.65 6.71
C THR A 342 -9.18 -13.85 6.31
N ARG A 343 -10.37 -14.33 6.64
CA ARG A 343 -11.66 -13.67 6.56
C ARG A 343 -12.10 -13.19 7.95
N TYR A 344 -12.61 -11.96 8.04
CA TYR A 344 -13.17 -11.40 9.28
C TYR A 344 -14.46 -10.61 9.00
N ASP A 345 -15.57 -11.00 9.62
CA ASP A 345 -16.89 -10.36 9.43
C ASP A 345 -17.31 -9.43 10.57
N GLY A 346 -16.36 -9.00 11.39
CA GLY A 346 -16.61 -8.21 12.57
C GLY A 346 -16.87 -9.03 13.84
N LYS A 347 -17.10 -10.35 13.72
CA LYS A 347 -17.35 -11.27 14.85
C LYS A 347 -16.61 -12.59 14.73
N ASN A 348 -16.54 -13.15 13.53
CA ASN A 348 -16.02 -14.49 13.28
C ASN A 348 -14.82 -14.42 12.37
N TRP A 349 -13.84 -15.26 12.67
CA TRP A 349 -12.65 -15.48 11.86
C TRP A 349 -12.75 -16.78 11.09
N ARG A 350 -12.21 -16.79 9.86
CA ARG A 350 -11.97 -18.01 9.08
C ARG A 350 -10.63 -17.88 8.37
N ARG A 351 -9.89 -18.99 8.30
CA ARG A 351 -8.60 -19.10 7.61
C ARG A 351 -8.71 -20.00 6.40
N PHE A 352 -7.98 -19.68 5.35
CA PHE A 352 -7.82 -20.50 4.17
C PHE A 352 -6.32 -20.68 3.93
N GLY A 353 -5.91 -21.93 3.73
CA GLY A 353 -4.52 -22.32 3.48
C GLY A 353 -4.40 -23.28 2.30
N ARG A 354 -3.25 -23.93 2.15
CA ARG A 354 -3.02 -24.94 1.12
C ARG A 354 -3.99 -26.13 1.21
N ALA A 355 -4.36 -26.51 2.43
CA ALA A 355 -5.35 -27.58 2.65
C ALA A 355 -6.74 -27.24 2.08
N ASP A 356 -7.07 -25.96 1.96
CA ASP A 356 -8.31 -25.48 1.36
C ASP A 356 -8.18 -25.27 -0.17
N GLY A 357 -6.97 -25.39 -0.75
CA GLY A 357 -6.72 -25.29 -2.19
C GLY A 357 -5.93 -24.05 -2.62
N LEU A 358 -5.34 -23.25 -1.69
CA LEU A 358 -4.41 -22.18 -2.10
C LEU A 358 -3.14 -22.78 -2.70
N ALA A 359 -2.60 -22.16 -3.76
CA ALA A 359 -1.35 -22.59 -4.39
C ALA A 359 -0.12 -22.37 -3.48
N GLY A 360 -0.16 -21.36 -2.60
CA GLY A 360 0.92 -21.03 -1.69
C GLY A 360 0.43 -20.42 -0.37
N ASP A 361 1.30 -20.40 0.65
CA ASP A 361 0.96 -19.85 1.96
C ASP A 361 1.11 -18.32 2.00
N TYR A 362 2.05 -17.75 1.22
CA TYR A 362 2.24 -16.30 1.12
C TYR A 362 1.24 -15.71 0.14
N VAL A 363 0.28 -14.95 0.67
CA VAL A 363 -0.75 -14.25 -0.12
C VAL A 363 -0.38 -12.79 -0.26
N TYR A 364 0.16 -12.44 -1.41
CA TYR A 364 0.73 -11.11 -1.67
C TYR A 364 -0.30 -10.05 -2.04
N THR A 365 -1.43 -10.49 -2.60
CA THR A 365 -2.46 -9.57 -3.10
C THR A 365 -3.84 -10.22 -3.02
N ILE A 366 -4.85 -9.37 -2.76
CA ILE A 366 -6.26 -9.77 -2.75
C ILE A 366 -7.05 -8.76 -3.57
N ALA A 367 -8.00 -9.26 -4.36
CA ALA A 367 -9.01 -8.43 -5.03
C ALA A 367 -10.39 -9.00 -4.82
N VAL A 368 -11.40 -8.12 -4.75
CA VAL A 368 -12.82 -8.47 -4.68
C VAL A 368 -13.42 -8.30 -6.06
N ALA A 369 -13.94 -9.38 -6.62
CA ALA A 369 -14.62 -9.36 -7.90
C ALA A 369 -16.07 -8.82 -7.77
N PRO A 370 -16.70 -8.31 -8.84
CA PRO A 370 -18.06 -7.75 -8.78
C PRO A 370 -19.13 -8.74 -8.32
N ASN A 371 -18.93 -10.04 -8.53
CA ASN A 371 -19.81 -11.11 -8.06
C ASN A 371 -19.61 -11.44 -6.56
N GLY A 372 -18.66 -10.78 -5.89
CA GLY A 372 -18.32 -10.99 -4.49
C GLY A 372 -17.27 -12.07 -4.25
N ASP A 373 -16.77 -12.75 -5.28
CA ASP A 373 -15.67 -13.70 -5.14
C ASP A 373 -14.37 -12.97 -4.80
N ILE A 374 -13.56 -13.60 -3.99
CA ILE A 374 -12.25 -13.10 -3.55
C ILE A 374 -11.17 -13.79 -4.36
N TRP A 375 -10.33 -13.00 -4.98
CA TRP A 375 -9.17 -13.48 -5.72
C TRP A 375 -7.92 -13.24 -4.89
N ALA A 376 -7.14 -14.29 -4.65
CA ALA A 376 -5.94 -14.27 -3.80
C ALA A 376 -4.72 -14.72 -4.59
N GLY A 377 -3.73 -13.84 -4.73
CA GLY A 377 -2.50 -14.08 -5.47
C GLY A 377 -1.39 -14.59 -4.56
N THR A 378 -0.80 -15.72 -4.94
CA THR A 378 0.29 -16.39 -4.22
C THR A 378 1.49 -16.64 -5.15
N LYS A 379 2.53 -17.30 -4.64
CA LYS A 379 3.49 -17.97 -5.52
C LYS A 379 2.85 -19.23 -6.09
N GLY A 380 2.91 -19.41 -7.39
CA GLY A 380 2.38 -20.58 -8.10
C GLY A 380 0.96 -20.41 -8.63
N GLY A 381 0.14 -19.51 -8.12
CA GLY A 381 -1.23 -19.39 -8.60
C GLY A 381 -2.08 -18.29 -8.01
N VAL A 382 -3.26 -18.13 -8.59
CA VAL A 382 -4.33 -17.26 -8.12
C VAL A 382 -5.51 -18.12 -7.71
N ALA A 383 -5.89 -18.06 -6.44
CA ALA A 383 -7.06 -18.76 -5.93
C ALA A 383 -8.29 -17.86 -5.97
N ARG A 384 -9.45 -18.43 -6.36
CA ARG A 384 -10.75 -17.80 -6.27
C ARG A 384 -11.54 -18.43 -5.13
N ILE A 385 -11.93 -17.60 -4.16
CA ILE A 385 -12.68 -18.01 -2.96
C ILE A 385 -14.08 -17.41 -3.06
N GLY A 386 -15.10 -18.24 -2.84
CA GLY A 386 -16.50 -17.82 -2.89
C GLY A 386 -17.45 -18.86 -2.35
N LEU A 387 -18.74 -18.57 -2.43
CA LEU A 387 -19.80 -19.51 -2.08
C LEU A 387 -20.01 -20.50 -3.24
N ARG A 388 -20.04 -21.82 -2.94
CA ARG A 388 -20.56 -22.78 -3.93
C ARG A 388 -22.02 -22.43 -4.24
N LYS A 389 -22.32 -22.25 -5.50
CA LYS A 389 -23.69 -22.15 -6.00
C LYS A 389 -24.36 -23.50 -5.99
#